data_2bb018238c8ce69fe72f4c8cb16b48d6
#
_entry.id   2bb018238c8ce69fe72f4c8cb16b48d6
#
_cell.length_a   1.000
_cell.length_b   1.000
_cell.length_c   1.000
_cell.angle_alpha   90.00
_cell.angle_beta   90.00
_cell.angle_gamma   90.00
#
_symmetry.space_group_name_H-M   'P 1'
#
loop_
_entity.id
_entity.type
_entity.pdbx_description
1 polymer ?
#
loop_
_entity_poly.entity_id
_entity_poly.type
_entity_poly.pdbx_seq_one_letter_code
_entity_poly.pdbx_strand_id
1 'polypeptide(L)'
;MKRILAFVLAALLLTGCAAKTAQNEPAEAALPEVSAAPAVEEKPIEEPIAEEEATTISAEKASGNTIELTVPADFIGEEVTQDDLDAEVGKADGFISATLNADGSATYVMTEERHNDLMTELGQNIDTELANMADSSDYPNIVSVSASNDYTTFTVTLSTDTVGLQESIMVMAFYMYGGMYNAFNGTPADNVSVQFVNQSGTVLESANSRDMQ
;
A
#
# COMPACT_ATOMS: atom_id res chain seq x y z
N MET A 1 -16.83 -6.08 17.91
CA MET A 1 -15.55 -6.47 18.47
C MET A 1 -14.80 -7.47 17.57
N LYS A 2 -14.75 -7.24 16.26
CA LYS A 2 -14.01 -7.99 15.22
C LYS A 2 -13.22 -7.02 14.33
N ARG A 3 -12.72 -5.90 14.90
CA ARG A 3 -12.43 -4.73 14.07
C ARG A 3 -10.95 -4.40 13.89
N ILE A 4 -10.04 -4.79 14.78
CA ILE A 4 -8.65 -4.33 14.71
C ILE A 4 -7.79 -5.22 13.80
N LEU A 5 -7.84 -6.52 13.92
CA LEU A 5 -7.14 -7.40 12.97
C LEU A 5 -7.79 -7.38 11.58
N ALA A 6 -9.13 -7.13 11.52
CA ALA A 6 -9.84 -6.88 10.28
C ALA A 6 -9.46 -5.54 9.63
N PHE A 7 -8.91 -4.55 10.34
CA PHE A 7 -8.50 -3.28 9.75
C PHE A 7 -7.18 -3.38 8.98
N VAL A 8 -6.22 -4.15 9.46
CA VAL A 8 -4.99 -4.40 8.69
C VAL A 8 -5.29 -5.23 7.44
N LEU A 9 -6.24 -6.15 7.52
CA LEU A 9 -6.71 -6.93 6.36
C LEU A 9 -7.80 -6.20 5.55
N ALA A 10 -8.63 -5.35 6.18
CA ALA A 10 -9.72 -4.62 5.53
C ALA A 10 -9.28 -3.33 4.82
N ALA A 11 -8.08 -2.80 5.07
CA ALA A 11 -7.49 -1.75 4.25
C ALA A 11 -7.27 -2.22 2.78
N LEU A 12 -7.28 -3.53 2.54
CA LEU A 12 -7.26 -4.12 1.19
C LEU A 12 -8.64 -4.17 0.52
N LEU A 13 -9.73 -3.93 1.27
CA LEU A 13 -11.09 -3.91 0.74
C LEU A 13 -11.54 -2.46 0.46
N LEU A 14 -10.80 -1.70 -0.29
CA LEU A 14 -11.31 -0.50 -0.95
C LEU A 14 -12.22 -0.93 -2.10
N THR A 15 -13.40 -1.43 -1.73
CA THR A 15 -14.54 -1.53 -2.62
C THR A 15 -14.79 -0.16 -3.24
N GLY A 16 -14.70 -0.11 -4.58
CA GLY A 16 -14.96 1.06 -5.37
C GLY A 16 -16.27 1.74 -4.96
N CYS A 17 -16.17 2.94 -4.38
CA CYS A 17 -17.29 3.84 -4.26
C CYS A 17 -17.62 4.40 -5.62
N ALA A 18 -18.71 3.94 -6.22
CA ALA A 18 -19.36 4.57 -7.33
C ALA A 18 -19.68 6.04 -7.00
N ALA A 19 -18.88 6.96 -7.49
CA ALA A 19 -19.18 8.39 -7.42
C ALA A 19 -20.29 8.71 -8.41
N LYS A 20 -21.45 9.06 -7.87
CA LYS A 20 -22.57 9.65 -8.58
C LYS A 20 -22.16 11.01 -9.14
N THR A 21 -22.20 11.14 -10.45
CA THR A 21 -22.08 12.35 -11.23
C THR A 21 -22.99 13.47 -10.70
N ALA A 22 -22.42 14.64 -10.42
CA ALA A 22 -23.14 15.90 -10.46
C ALA A 22 -22.36 16.84 -11.40
N GLN A 23 -22.99 17.12 -12.53
CA GLN A 23 -22.61 18.18 -13.46
C GLN A 23 -22.66 19.54 -12.77
N ASN A 24 -21.64 20.35 -12.99
CA ASN A 24 -21.82 21.78 -13.16
C ASN A 24 -20.74 22.37 -14.07
N GLU A 25 -21.21 23.15 -15.00
CA GLU A 25 -20.57 23.79 -16.15
C GLU A 25 -19.80 25.08 -15.74
N PRO A 26 -19.04 25.73 -16.66
CA PRO A 26 -17.80 26.42 -16.29
C PRO A 26 -18.01 27.93 -16.05
N ALA A 27 -17.10 28.50 -15.29
CA ALA A 27 -16.90 29.96 -15.27
C ALA A 27 -15.44 30.29 -15.55
N GLU A 28 -15.25 30.92 -16.68
CA GLU A 28 -14.12 31.65 -17.18
C GLU A 28 -13.81 32.88 -16.28
N ALA A 29 -12.57 33.12 -15.91
CA ALA A 29 -11.98 34.46 -15.87
C ALA A 29 -10.53 34.49 -15.35
N ALA A 30 -9.66 34.99 -16.23
CA ALA A 30 -8.59 35.99 -16.02
C ALA A 30 -7.38 35.69 -15.14
N LEU A 31 -6.25 35.59 -15.84
CA LEU A 31 -4.89 35.86 -15.33
C LEU A 31 -4.73 37.34 -14.89
N PRO A 32 -3.90 37.62 -13.91
CA PRO A 32 -3.00 38.77 -14.05
C PRO A 32 -1.52 38.46 -13.91
N GLU A 33 -0.80 39.30 -14.55
CA GLU A 33 0.60 39.38 -14.88
C GLU A 33 1.62 39.36 -13.71
N VAL A 34 2.79 38.95 -14.12
CA VAL A 34 4.13 39.01 -13.55
C VAL A 34 4.49 40.36 -12.92
N SER A 35 5.07 40.34 -11.73
CA SER A 35 6.00 41.41 -11.30
C SER A 35 7.20 40.84 -10.53
N ALA A 36 8.35 41.34 -10.91
CA ALA A 36 9.68 40.88 -10.60
C ALA A 36 10.13 41.05 -9.14
N ALA A 37 11.18 40.30 -8.81
CA ALA A 37 11.95 40.14 -7.59
C ALA A 37 12.42 41.45 -6.92
N PRO A 38 12.89 41.36 -5.66
CA PRO A 38 14.36 41.39 -5.49
C PRO A 38 14.93 40.33 -4.52
N ALA A 39 16.18 40.00 -4.76
CA ALA A 39 17.04 39.13 -4.01
C ALA A 39 17.21 39.54 -2.54
N VAL A 40 17.18 38.57 -1.64
CA VAL A 40 17.70 38.72 -0.27
C VAL A 40 18.57 37.52 0.08
N GLU A 41 19.73 37.84 0.64
CA GLU A 41 20.87 37.02 1.02
C GLU A 41 20.58 35.73 1.77
N GLU A 42 21.32 34.70 1.38
CA GLU A 42 21.44 33.41 2.08
C GLU A 42 22.11 33.60 3.45
N LYS A 43 21.46 33.10 4.48
CA LYS A 43 22.06 32.79 5.76
C LYS A 43 21.80 31.32 6.05
N PRO A 44 22.82 30.47 6.31
CA PRO A 44 22.60 29.07 6.61
C PRO A 44 21.92 28.96 7.97
N ILE A 45 20.70 28.48 7.97
CA ILE A 45 20.05 27.98 9.18
C ILE A 45 20.24 26.46 9.13
N GLU A 46 21.08 25.92 10.01
CA GLU A 46 21.07 24.53 10.38
C GLU A 46 19.72 24.27 11.06
N GLU A 47 18.77 23.76 10.30
CA GLU A 47 17.59 23.11 10.88
C GLU A 47 17.99 21.71 11.36
N PRO A 48 17.60 21.32 12.59
CA PRO A 48 17.76 19.93 13.02
C PRO A 48 16.94 19.03 12.07
N ILE A 49 17.58 18.01 11.56
CA ILE A 49 16.94 16.93 10.82
C ILE A 49 15.86 16.38 11.75
N ALA A 50 14.61 16.71 11.49
CA ALA A 50 13.49 16.00 12.08
C ALA A 50 13.61 14.54 11.63
N GLU A 51 13.72 13.63 12.59
CA GLU A 51 13.54 12.19 12.32
C GLU A 51 12.23 12.07 11.54
N GLU A 52 12.32 11.56 10.30
CA GLU A 52 11.15 11.14 9.55
C GLU A 52 10.47 10.06 10.40
N GLU A 53 9.32 10.42 10.97
CA GLU A 53 8.47 9.47 11.68
C GLU A 53 8.17 8.32 10.72
N ALA A 54 8.47 7.09 11.18
CA ALA A 54 8.37 5.89 10.37
C ALA A 54 6.90 5.64 9.97
N THR A 55 6.54 6.08 8.77
CA THR A 55 5.26 5.77 8.12
C THR A 55 5.29 4.41 7.41
N THR A 56 6.29 3.58 7.68
CA THR A 56 6.53 2.33 6.96
C THR A 56 6.29 1.13 7.87
N ILE A 57 5.48 0.19 7.43
CA ILE A 57 5.38 -1.15 8.04
C ILE A 57 6.74 -1.82 7.97
N SER A 58 7.21 -2.39 9.08
CA SER A 58 8.46 -3.16 9.11
C SER A 58 8.30 -4.44 9.91
N ALA A 59 8.89 -5.52 9.43
CA ALA A 59 8.96 -6.79 10.14
C ALA A 59 10.43 -7.17 10.35
N GLU A 60 10.78 -7.52 11.59
CA GLU A 60 12.14 -7.91 11.96
C GLU A 60 12.11 -9.24 12.73
N LYS A 61 13.16 -10.05 12.55
CA LYS A 61 13.32 -11.28 13.33
C LYS A 61 13.83 -10.92 14.73
N ALA A 62 12.96 -11.09 15.72
CA ALA A 62 13.30 -10.95 17.13
C ALA A 62 14.06 -12.19 17.64
N SER A 63 14.45 -12.17 18.92
CA SER A 63 15.22 -13.27 19.52
C SER A 63 14.43 -14.59 19.56
N GLY A 64 14.97 -15.64 18.96
CA GLY A 64 14.32 -16.97 18.89
C GLY A 64 13.50 -17.15 17.59
N ASN A 65 12.37 -17.90 17.68
CA ASN A 65 11.44 -18.14 16.58
C ASN A 65 10.29 -17.12 16.61
N THR A 66 10.60 -15.85 16.81
CA THR A 66 9.60 -14.78 16.87
C THR A 66 9.89 -13.69 15.84
N ILE A 67 8.82 -13.09 15.33
CA ILE A 67 8.85 -11.95 14.42
C ILE A 67 8.25 -10.74 15.16
N GLU A 68 8.92 -9.62 15.02
CA GLU A 68 8.44 -8.33 15.47
C GLU A 68 7.95 -7.54 14.23
N LEU A 69 6.69 -7.11 14.26
CA LEU A 69 6.04 -6.39 13.17
C LEU A 69 5.59 -5.04 13.69
N THR A 70 6.14 -3.95 13.16
CA THR A 70 5.68 -2.59 13.46
C THR A 70 4.74 -2.10 12.38
N VAL A 71 3.56 -1.67 12.80
CA VAL A 71 2.50 -1.12 11.94
C VAL A 71 2.34 0.36 12.25
N PRO A 72 2.47 1.26 11.27
CA PRO A 72 2.35 2.70 11.47
C PRO A 72 0.97 3.13 11.99
N ALA A 73 0.91 4.30 12.64
CA ALA A 73 -0.29 4.87 13.25
C ALA A 73 -1.46 4.98 12.25
N ASP A 74 -1.20 5.34 11.00
CA ASP A 74 -2.20 5.49 9.95
C ASP A 74 -2.99 4.20 9.67
N PHE A 75 -2.39 3.04 9.94
CA PHE A 75 -3.03 1.72 9.78
C PHE A 75 -3.69 1.23 11.06
N ILE A 76 -3.27 1.73 12.23
CA ILE A 76 -3.82 1.33 13.53
C ILE A 76 -5.11 2.07 13.84
N GLY A 77 -5.17 3.36 13.54
CA GLY A 77 -6.30 4.25 13.80
C GLY A 77 -6.19 4.98 15.14
N GLU A 78 -6.66 6.23 15.16
CA GLU A 78 -6.48 7.18 16.27
C GLU A 78 -7.18 6.80 17.59
N GLU A 79 -8.18 5.92 17.53
CA GLU A 79 -8.99 5.54 18.71
C GLU A 79 -8.52 4.25 19.40
N VAL A 80 -7.47 3.60 18.86
CA VAL A 80 -6.98 2.32 19.40
C VAL A 80 -6.18 2.56 20.67
N THR A 81 -6.49 1.78 21.69
CA THR A 81 -5.82 1.81 22.99
C THR A 81 -4.97 0.55 23.23
N GLN A 82 -4.06 0.61 24.21
CA GLN A 82 -3.29 -0.57 24.61
C GLN A 82 -4.20 -1.73 25.05
N ASP A 83 -5.30 -1.42 25.77
CA ASP A 83 -6.27 -2.44 26.22
C ASP A 83 -6.94 -3.16 25.03
N ASP A 84 -7.15 -2.46 23.90
CA ASP A 84 -7.69 -3.06 22.68
C ASP A 84 -6.68 -4.02 22.04
N LEU A 85 -5.42 -3.62 21.98
CA LEU A 85 -4.33 -4.47 21.47
C LEU A 85 -4.15 -5.73 22.34
N ASP A 86 -4.12 -5.58 23.65
CA ASP A 86 -3.99 -6.70 24.59
C ASP A 86 -5.19 -7.67 24.46
N ALA A 87 -6.38 -7.15 24.24
CA ALA A 87 -7.58 -7.94 24.04
C ALA A 87 -7.56 -8.70 22.71
N GLU A 88 -6.92 -8.20 21.67
CA GLU A 88 -6.76 -8.89 20.39
C GLU A 88 -5.70 -9.99 20.48
N VAL A 89 -4.53 -9.70 21.03
CA VAL A 89 -3.44 -10.66 21.27
C VAL A 89 -3.94 -11.85 22.11
N GLY A 90 -4.75 -11.58 23.13
CA GLY A 90 -5.30 -12.64 23.99
C GLY A 90 -6.31 -13.59 23.32
N LYS A 91 -6.78 -13.26 22.10
CA LYS A 91 -7.77 -14.05 21.35
C LYS A 91 -7.20 -14.78 20.13
N ALA A 92 -6.01 -14.39 19.67
CA ALA A 92 -5.44 -14.92 18.45
C ALA A 92 -4.21 -15.78 18.78
N ASP A 93 -4.25 -17.04 18.37
CA ASP A 93 -3.14 -17.95 18.56
C ASP A 93 -1.88 -17.46 17.83
N GLY A 94 -0.73 -17.62 18.49
CA GLY A 94 0.58 -17.28 17.94
C GLY A 94 1.02 -15.83 18.10
N PHE A 95 0.14 -14.91 18.53
CA PHE A 95 0.55 -13.60 19.00
C PHE A 95 1.08 -13.70 20.44
N ILE A 96 2.18 -13.00 20.73
CA ILE A 96 2.84 -13.02 22.04
C ILE A 96 2.55 -11.73 22.79
N SER A 97 2.67 -10.58 22.10
CA SER A 97 2.38 -9.26 22.64
C SER A 97 2.06 -8.26 21.53
N ALA A 98 1.42 -7.18 21.90
CA ALA A 98 1.32 -5.97 21.10
C ALA A 98 1.56 -4.75 21.99
N THR A 99 2.26 -3.75 21.48
CA THR A 99 2.58 -2.52 22.20
C THR A 99 2.19 -1.33 21.37
N LEU A 100 1.35 -0.44 21.92
CA LEU A 100 1.07 0.85 21.31
C LEU A 100 2.23 1.80 21.63
N ASN A 101 2.91 2.28 20.60
CA ASN A 101 4.06 3.17 20.72
C ASN A 101 3.61 4.64 20.93
N ALA A 102 4.53 5.48 21.38
CA ALA A 102 4.23 6.89 21.66
C ALA A 102 3.85 7.71 20.42
N ASP A 103 4.28 7.27 19.23
CA ASP A 103 3.96 7.86 17.93
C ASP A 103 2.62 7.36 17.35
N GLY A 104 1.91 6.49 18.07
CA GLY A 104 0.65 5.89 17.64
C GLY A 104 0.81 4.64 16.78
N SER A 105 2.02 4.25 16.41
CA SER A 105 2.29 2.96 15.77
C SER A 105 2.06 1.82 16.76
N ALA A 106 1.89 0.59 16.27
CA ALA A 106 1.80 -0.60 17.12
C ALA A 106 2.84 -1.64 16.72
N THR A 107 3.56 -2.16 17.73
CA THR A 107 4.54 -3.24 17.54
C THR A 107 3.93 -4.55 18.03
N TYR A 108 3.78 -5.51 17.14
CA TYR A 108 3.30 -6.86 17.40
C TYR A 108 4.47 -7.82 17.46
N VAL A 109 4.51 -8.66 18.49
CA VAL A 109 5.42 -9.80 18.58
C VAL A 109 4.61 -11.08 18.40
N MET A 110 5.03 -11.93 17.47
CA MET A 110 4.32 -13.16 17.15
C MET A 110 5.29 -14.30 16.87
N THR A 111 4.79 -15.53 16.87
CA THR A 111 5.56 -16.69 16.43
C THR A 111 5.83 -16.64 14.93
N GLU A 112 6.94 -17.25 14.50
CA GLU A 112 7.25 -17.40 13.06
C GLU A 112 6.12 -18.15 12.31
N GLU A 113 5.46 -19.12 12.96
CA GLU A 113 4.32 -19.84 12.40
C GLU A 113 3.14 -18.88 12.14
N ARG A 114 2.78 -18.04 13.12
CA ARG A 114 1.70 -17.05 12.95
C ARG A 114 2.01 -16.04 11.86
N HIS A 115 3.24 -15.58 11.80
CA HIS A 115 3.69 -14.67 10.73
C HIS A 115 3.52 -15.33 9.35
N ASN A 116 3.95 -16.59 9.19
CA ASN A 116 3.80 -17.33 7.93
C ASN A 116 2.33 -17.52 7.53
N ASP A 117 1.45 -17.79 8.50
CA ASP A 117 0.00 -17.86 8.26
C ASP A 117 -0.54 -16.51 7.77
N LEU A 118 -0.14 -15.42 8.42
CA LEU A 118 -0.54 -14.06 8.06
C LEU A 118 -0.06 -13.69 6.63
N MET A 119 1.18 -14.04 6.29
CA MET A 119 1.71 -13.84 4.94
C MET A 119 0.96 -14.67 3.89
N THR A 120 0.56 -15.90 4.24
CA THR A 120 -0.25 -16.76 3.39
C THR A 120 -1.64 -16.17 3.17
N GLU A 121 -2.31 -15.71 4.23
CA GLU A 121 -3.61 -15.04 4.16
C GLU A 121 -3.54 -13.76 3.31
N LEU A 122 -2.48 -12.95 3.51
CA LEU A 122 -2.27 -11.71 2.74
C LEU A 122 -2.08 -12.02 1.25
N GLY A 123 -1.24 -12.99 0.91
CA GLY A 123 -1.03 -13.41 -0.47
C GLY A 123 -2.32 -13.90 -1.13
N GLN A 124 -3.10 -14.74 -0.46
CA GLN A 124 -4.40 -15.23 -0.98
C GLN A 124 -5.40 -14.09 -1.22
N ASN A 125 -5.41 -13.08 -0.35
CA ASN A 125 -6.26 -11.90 -0.54
C ASN A 125 -5.82 -11.10 -1.76
N ILE A 126 -4.52 -10.85 -1.92
CA ILE A 126 -3.99 -10.16 -3.10
C ILE A 126 -4.36 -10.94 -4.37
N ASP A 127 -4.10 -12.24 -4.42
CA ASP A 127 -4.41 -13.09 -5.59
C ASP A 127 -5.91 -13.04 -5.94
N THR A 128 -6.78 -13.01 -4.92
CA THR A 128 -8.22 -12.88 -5.11
C THR A 128 -8.58 -11.53 -5.72
N GLU A 129 -7.97 -10.44 -5.25
CA GLU A 129 -8.21 -9.10 -5.82
C GLU A 129 -7.68 -8.99 -7.26
N LEU A 130 -6.51 -9.59 -7.56
CA LEU A 130 -5.99 -9.64 -8.93
C LEU A 130 -6.94 -10.39 -9.87
N ALA A 131 -7.52 -11.50 -9.42
CA ALA A 131 -8.51 -12.25 -10.20
C ALA A 131 -9.79 -11.44 -10.41
N ASN A 132 -10.29 -10.76 -9.37
CA ASN A 132 -11.45 -9.88 -9.45
C ASN A 132 -11.25 -8.74 -10.45
N MET A 133 -10.04 -8.18 -10.54
CA MET A 133 -9.72 -7.15 -11.54
C MET A 133 -9.87 -7.67 -12.97
N ALA A 134 -9.43 -8.89 -13.25
CA ALA A 134 -9.53 -9.50 -14.56
C ALA A 134 -10.97 -9.82 -14.99
N ASP A 135 -11.82 -10.14 -14.01
CA ASP A 135 -13.24 -10.48 -14.25
C ASP A 135 -14.18 -9.26 -14.15
N SER A 136 -13.64 -8.08 -13.83
CA SER A 136 -14.44 -6.88 -13.59
C SER A 136 -14.91 -6.21 -14.88
N SER A 137 -16.19 -5.87 -14.92
CA SER A 137 -16.75 -5.01 -15.98
C SER A 137 -16.19 -3.57 -15.95
N ASP A 138 -15.59 -3.16 -14.86
CA ASP A 138 -14.97 -1.85 -14.71
C ASP A 138 -13.63 -1.78 -15.46
N TYR A 139 -13.00 -2.92 -15.73
CA TYR A 139 -11.74 -3.03 -16.46
C TYR A 139 -11.86 -3.93 -17.70
N PRO A 140 -12.68 -3.56 -18.69
CA PRO A 140 -13.05 -4.44 -19.80
C PRO A 140 -11.88 -4.81 -20.73
N ASN A 141 -10.76 -4.12 -20.65
CA ASN A 141 -9.57 -4.38 -21.45
C ASN A 141 -8.60 -5.35 -20.76
N ILE A 142 -8.79 -5.63 -19.47
CA ILE A 142 -7.91 -6.57 -18.75
C ILE A 142 -8.33 -8.00 -19.05
N VAL A 143 -7.38 -8.78 -19.56
CA VAL A 143 -7.54 -10.21 -19.84
C VAL A 143 -7.10 -11.05 -18.66
N SER A 144 -5.99 -10.67 -18.02
CA SER A 144 -5.45 -11.34 -16.84
C SER A 144 -4.51 -10.43 -16.08
N VAL A 145 -4.40 -10.68 -14.78
CA VAL A 145 -3.39 -10.08 -13.92
C VAL A 145 -2.65 -11.22 -13.22
N SER A 146 -1.34 -11.16 -13.17
CA SER A 146 -0.48 -12.10 -12.45
C SER A 146 0.61 -11.39 -11.67
N ALA A 147 1.07 -12.01 -10.59
CA ALA A 147 2.17 -11.50 -9.77
C ALA A 147 3.27 -12.55 -9.62
N SER A 148 4.49 -12.09 -9.33
CA SER A 148 5.56 -12.95 -8.80
C SER A 148 5.21 -13.42 -7.39
N ASN A 149 5.83 -14.53 -6.93
CA ASN A 149 5.56 -15.10 -5.61
C ASN A 149 5.86 -14.15 -4.43
N ASP A 150 6.70 -13.17 -4.65
CA ASP A 150 7.10 -12.14 -3.69
C ASP A 150 6.38 -10.80 -3.92
N TYR A 151 5.44 -10.75 -4.87
CA TYR A 151 4.66 -9.56 -5.23
C TYR A 151 5.53 -8.33 -5.59
N THR A 152 6.76 -8.55 -6.04
CA THR A 152 7.64 -7.47 -6.54
C THR A 152 7.39 -7.15 -8.01
N THR A 153 6.71 -8.03 -8.74
CA THR A 153 6.42 -7.84 -10.17
C THR A 153 4.97 -8.24 -10.46
N PHE A 154 4.23 -7.32 -11.08
CA PHE A 154 2.89 -7.55 -11.59
C PHE A 154 2.89 -7.48 -13.11
N THR A 155 2.17 -8.41 -13.75
CA THR A 155 1.98 -8.42 -15.20
C THR A 155 0.49 -8.35 -15.51
N VAL A 156 0.08 -7.31 -16.21
CA VAL A 156 -1.30 -7.06 -16.65
C VAL A 156 -1.38 -7.33 -18.14
N THR A 157 -2.15 -8.33 -18.54
CA THR A 157 -2.39 -8.63 -19.97
C THR A 157 -3.62 -7.89 -20.44
N LEU A 158 -3.47 -7.09 -21.48
CA LEU A 158 -4.54 -6.32 -22.10
C LEU A 158 -5.05 -6.96 -23.41
N SER A 159 -6.32 -6.77 -23.70
CA SER A 159 -6.93 -7.12 -24.99
C SER A 159 -6.60 -6.11 -26.09
N THR A 160 -5.99 -4.98 -25.74
CA THR A 160 -5.61 -3.86 -26.62
C THR A 160 -4.10 -3.75 -26.74
N ASP A 161 -3.62 -3.02 -27.76
CA ASP A 161 -2.19 -2.72 -27.97
C ASP A 161 -1.78 -1.36 -27.36
N THR A 162 -2.62 -0.76 -26.53
CA THR A 162 -2.37 0.52 -25.87
C THR A 162 -2.85 0.46 -24.43
N VAL A 163 -2.11 1.10 -23.53
CA VAL A 163 -2.53 1.30 -22.13
C VAL A 163 -3.41 2.55 -22.05
N GLY A 164 -4.58 2.41 -21.47
CA GLY A 164 -5.49 3.53 -21.24
C GLY A 164 -5.22 4.22 -19.89
N LEU A 165 -5.87 5.36 -19.68
CA LEU A 165 -5.75 6.10 -18.41
C LEU A 165 -6.20 5.29 -17.20
N GLN A 166 -7.24 4.47 -17.37
CA GLN A 166 -7.79 3.65 -16.29
C GLN A 166 -6.80 2.57 -15.86
N GLU A 167 -6.16 1.90 -16.83
CA GLU A 167 -5.12 0.92 -16.57
C GLU A 167 -3.88 1.58 -15.92
N SER A 168 -3.48 2.77 -16.37
CA SER A 168 -2.35 3.51 -15.78
C SER A 168 -2.59 3.90 -14.31
N ILE A 169 -3.82 4.23 -13.92
CA ILE A 169 -4.16 4.54 -12.51
C ILE A 169 -4.07 3.29 -11.62
N MET A 170 -4.33 2.09 -12.16
CA MET A 170 -4.24 0.83 -11.41
C MET A 170 -2.83 0.52 -10.91
N VAL A 171 -1.79 1.08 -11.53
CA VAL A 171 -0.39 0.90 -11.11
C VAL A 171 -0.21 1.19 -9.62
N MET A 172 -0.92 2.20 -9.09
CA MET A 172 -0.88 2.56 -7.67
C MET A 172 -1.38 1.43 -6.75
N ALA A 173 -2.42 0.71 -7.17
CA ALA A 173 -2.94 -0.43 -6.41
C ALA A 173 -1.90 -1.56 -6.34
N PHE A 174 -1.22 -1.85 -7.44
CA PHE A 174 -0.15 -2.87 -7.46
C PHE A 174 1.05 -2.47 -6.60
N TYR A 175 1.43 -1.18 -6.61
CA TYR A 175 2.48 -0.68 -5.71
C TYR A 175 2.09 -0.84 -4.24
N MET A 176 0.82 -0.58 -3.91
CA MET A 176 0.31 -0.77 -2.56
C MET A 176 0.31 -2.25 -2.16
N TYR A 177 -0.17 -3.16 -3.02
CA TYR A 177 -0.17 -4.60 -2.73
C TYR A 177 1.23 -5.15 -2.54
N GLY A 178 2.13 -4.88 -3.49
CA GLY A 178 3.50 -5.36 -3.41
C GLY A 178 4.29 -4.72 -2.26
N GLY A 179 4.13 -3.41 -2.07
CA GLY A 179 4.76 -2.69 -0.98
C GLY A 179 4.32 -3.20 0.40
N MET A 180 3.02 -3.38 0.59
CA MET A 180 2.47 -3.93 1.83
C MET A 180 2.96 -5.36 2.09
N TYR A 181 2.85 -6.26 1.09
CA TYR A 181 3.32 -7.64 1.24
C TYR A 181 4.79 -7.68 1.66
N ASN A 182 5.64 -6.91 0.97
CA ASN A 182 7.08 -6.91 1.24
C ASN A 182 7.41 -6.28 2.60
N ALA A 183 6.71 -5.21 3.00
CA ALA A 183 6.87 -4.61 4.31
C ALA A 183 6.53 -5.58 5.44
N PHE A 184 5.40 -6.30 5.32
CA PHE A 184 5.03 -7.35 6.29
C PHE A 184 6.00 -8.54 6.28
N ASN A 185 6.64 -8.82 5.14
CA ASN A 185 7.64 -9.86 5.01
C ASN A 185 9.05 -9.42 5.48
N GLY A 186 9.22 -8.18 5.91
CA GLY A 186 10.53 -7.63 6.32
C GLY A 186 11.50 -7.41 5.16
N THR A 187 10.98 -7.22 3.94
CA THR A 187 11.76 -6.97 2.73
C THR A 187 11.48 -5.57 2.17
N PRO A 188 12.37 -5.00 1.34
CA PRO A 188 12.17 -3.65 0.80
C PRO A 188 10.84 -3.49 0.08
N ALA A 189 10.01 -2.54 0.53
CA ALA A 189 8.68 -2.28 0.01
C ALA A 189 8.66 -1.37 -1.23
N ASP A 190 9.77 -0.74 -1.56
CA ASP A 190 9.90 0.34 -2.54
C ASP A 190 10.26 -0.12 -3.96
N ASN A 191 10.32 -1.42 -4.23
CA ASN A 191 10.75 -1.96 -5.51
C ASN A 191 9.69 -2.87 -6.14
N VAL A 192 8.55 -2.28 -6.46
CA VAL A 192 7.46 -2.97 -7.14
C VAL A 192 7.42 -2.55 -8.60
N SER A 193 7.46 -3.52 -9.52
CA SER A 193 7.38 -3.31 -10.96
C SER A 193 6.01 -3.73 -11.50
N VAL A 194 5.45 -2.96 -12.41
CA VAL A 194 4.22 -3.29 -13.13
C VAL A 194 4.51 -3.26 -14.62
N GLN A 195 4.09 -4.31 -15.33
CA GLN A 195 4.23 -4.42 -16.79
C GLN A 195 2.86 -4.62 -17.41
N PHE A 196 2.52 -3.81 -18.38
CA PHE A 196 1.38 -4.02 -19.27
C PHE A 196 1.86 -4.71 -20.53
N VAL A 197 1.23 -5.83 -20.87
CA VAL A 197 1.53 -6.60 -22.07
C VAL A 197 0.25 -6.80 -22.88
N ASN A 198 0.35 -6.94 -24.21
CA ASN A 198 -0.77 -7.39 -25.01
C ASN A 198 -0.87 -8.92 -25.01
N GLN A 199 -1.92 -9.47 -25.61
CA GLN A 199 -2.14 -10.92 -25.69
C GLN A 199 -1.05 -11.71 -26.41
N SER A 200 -0.19 -11.04 -27.20
CA SER A 200 1.00 -11.66 -27.81
C SER A 200 2.23 -11.65 -26.89
N GLY A 201 2.13 -11.07 -25.69
CA GLY A 201 3.22 -10.93 -24.76
C GLY A 201 4.17 -9.75 -25.03
N THR A 202 3.79 -8.86 -25.95
CA THR A 202 4.58 -7.64 -26.21
C THR A 202 4.36 -6.65 -25.08
N VAL A 203 5.45 -6.15 -24.48
CA VAL A 203 5.40 -5.11 -23.46
C VAL A 203 4.95 -3.79 -24.10
N LEU A 204 3.88 -3.23 -23.58
CA LEU A 204 3.30 -1.95 -23.99
C LEU A 204 3.84 -0.80 -23.14
N GLU A 205 3.89 -1.03 -21.83
CA GLU A 205 4.34 -0.06 -20.83
C GLU A 205 4.90 -0.79 -19.61
N SER A 206 5.83 -0.16 -18.91
CA SER A 206 6.32 -0.61 -17.61
C SER A 206 6.56 0.56 -16.68
N ALA A 207 6.29 0.34 -15.39
CA ALA A 207 6.49 1.33 -14.34
C ALA A 207 7.11 0.66 -13.11
N ASN A 208 7.85 1.44 -12.30
CA ASN A 208 8.43 0.96 -11.04
C ASN A 208 8.14 1.97 -9.93
N SER A 209 7.83 1.48 -8.73
CA SER A 209 7.50 2.34 -7.59
C SER A 209 8.65 3.27 -7.17
N ARG A 210 9.90 2.91 -7.46
CA ARG A 210 11.07 3.79 -7.21
C ARG A 210 11.10 5.04 -8.09
N ASP A 211 10.46 5.00 -9.23
CA ASP A 211 10.43 6.14 -10.16
C ASP A 211 9.48 7.25 -9.68
N MET A 212 8.75 7.00 -8.58
CA MET A 212 7.77 7.93 -7.99
C MET A 212 8.33 8.71 -6.78
N GLN A 213 9.58 8.46 -6.40
CA GLN A 213 10.23 9.10 -5.24
C GLN A 213 10.95 10.39 -5.63
#